data_6d2187159b7b7bba7f8040ee5713215f
#
_entry.id   6d2187159b7b7bba7f8040ee5713215f
#
_cell.length_a   1.000
_cell.length_b   1.000
_cell.length_c   1.000
_cell.angle_alpha   90.00
_cell.angle_beta   90.00
_cell.angle_gamma   90.00
#
_symmetry.space_group_name_H-M   'P 1'
#
loop_
_entity.id
_entity.type
_entity.pdbx_description
1 polymer ?
#
loop_
_entity_poly.entity_id
_entity_poly.type
_entity_poly.pdbx_seq_one_letter_code
_entity_poly.pdbx_strand_id
1 'polypeptide(L)'
;MTASRSSPRLAWALPWILLAAAASAKPQPVLELHSGARVGLVTVLDAEVTHYHGAAQVMASSLKTQPVPWRVDLILGQALQAPLTALGLVPVPLPPGEALSGLREECFLEANLTKPLSKQCAAPYAALAAGQHLDAIIILGPGLNNSAHADATRRKDLPEYLRGWCVLTDGRMPASAPTLLNLTEMLLIANTPQGAALVGRQWGGVSTSGWTSFTPQADPKQLSDAQIEQLQPLFAAMVRTQAQLLIDTLRVAR
;
A
#
# COMPACT_ATOMS: atom_id res chain seq x y z
N MET A 1 -52.93 -39.35 47.57
CA MET A 1 -51.54 -39.69 47.92
C MET A 1 -50.93 -40.43 46.75
N THR A 2 -50.24 -39.76 45.90
CA THR A 2 -49.50 -40.36 44.79
C THR A 2 -48.20 -39.58 44.66
N ALA A 3 -47.11 -40.22 45.02
CA ALA A 3 -45.77 -39.70 45.00
C ALA A 3 -45.20 -39.76 43.57
N SER A 4 -44.84 -38.62 43.04
CA SER A 4 -44.14 -38.47 41.74
C SER A 4 -42.62 -38.59 42.01
N ARG A 5 -41.98 -39.58 41.42
CA ARG A 5 -40.51 -39.77 41.42
C ARG A 5 -39.93 -39.00 40.25
N SER A 6 -39.15 -37.97 40.51
CA SER A 6 -38.33 -37.26 39.53
C SER A 6 -36.97 -37.95 39.41
N SER A 7 -36.65 -38.42 38.20
CA SER A 7 -35.32 -38.95 37.84
C SER A 7 -34.38 -37.81 37.43
N PRO A 8 -33.13 -37.78 37.88
CA PRO A 8 -32.15 -36.83 37.41
C PRO A 8 -31.56 -37.30 36.06
N ARG A 9 -31.73 -36.47 35.02
CA ARG A 9 -31.02 -36.63 33.74
C ARG A 9 -29.59 -36.14 33.89
N LEU A 10 -28.64 -37.08 33.88
CA LEU A 10 -27.21 -36.76 33.71
C LEU A 10 -27.00 -36.16 32.31
N ALA A 11 -26.71 -34.88 32.26
CA ALA A 11 -26.23 -34.22 31.05
C ALA A 11 -24.73 -34.49 30.89
N TRP A 12 -24.39 -35.32 29.93
CA TRP A 12 -23.00 -35.54 29.51
C TRP A 12 -22.55 -34.31 28.69
N ALA A 13 -21.81 -33.39 29.31
CA ALA A 13 -21.12 -32.32 28.62
C ALA A 13 -19.83 -32.90 28.03
N LEU A 14 -19.82 -33.16 26.72
CA LEU A 14 -18.62 -33.44 25.96
C LEU A 14 -17.83 -32.12 25.79
N PRO A 15 -16.56 -32.09 26.23
CA PRO A 15 -15.70 -30.93 25.89
C PRO A 15 -15.36 -30.99 24.42
N TRP A 16 -15.85 -30.01 23.65
CA TRP A 16 -15.39 -29.74 22.32
C TRP A 16 -13.96 -29.21 22.41
N ILE A 17 -12.99 -30.10 22.20
CA ILE A 17 -11.59 -29.70 21.97
C ILE A 17 -11.56 -29.03 20.59
N LEU A 18 -11.61 -27.71 20.59
CA LEU A 18 -11.24 -26.89 19.45
C LEU A 18 -9.73 -27.07 19.19
N LEU A 19 -9.37 -28.07 18.39
CA LEU A 19 -8.07 -28.06 17.73
C LEU A 19 -8.04 -26.86 16.80
N ALA A 20 -7.55 -25.73 17.29
CA ALA A 20 -7.09 -24.64 16.46
C ALA A 20 -5.93 -25.19 15.61
N ALA A 21 -6.23 -25.57 14.38
CA ALA A 21 -5.20 -25.80 13.38
C ALA A 21 -4.46 -24.48 13.21
N ALA A 22 -3.34 -24.33 13.92
CA ALA A 22 -2.37 -23.30 13.63
C ALA A 22 -1.90 -23.56 12.19
N ALA A 23 -2.51 -22.85 11.25
CA ALA A 23 -2.00 -22.78 9.90
C ALA A 23 -0.55 -22.31 10.03
N SER A 24 0.40 -23.21 9.84
CA SER A 24 1.81 -22.91 9.80
C SER A 24 2.01 -22.01 8.58
N ALA A 25 1.88 -20.69 8.80
CA ALA A 25 2.33 -19.71 7.83
C ALA A 25 3.79 -20.05 7.56
N LYS A 26 4.10 -20.45 6.33
CA LYS A 26 5.50 -20.64 5.93
C LYS A 26 6.24 -19.37 6.29
N PRO A 27 7.38 -19.46 7.00
CA PRO A 27 8.14 -18.28 7.35
C PRO A 27 8.45 -17.55 6.04
N GLN A 28 8.04 -16.29 5.95
CA GLN A 28 8.42 -15.44 4.84
C GLN A 28 9.95 -15.35 4.84
N PRO A 29 10.59 -15.42 3.67
CA PRO A 29 12.02 -15.22 3.59
C PRO A 29 12.33 -13.84 4.17
N VAL A 30 12.95 -13.83 5.32
CA VAL A 30 13.39 -12.60 5.97
C VAL A 30 14.65 -12.17 5.24
N LEU A 31 14.59 -11.07 4.51
CA LEU A 31 15.79 -10.49 3.94
C LEU A 31 16.63 -9.93 5.09
N GLU A 32 17.83 -10.47 5.25
CA GLU A 32 18.87 -9.90 6.12
C GLU A 32 19.78 -9.03 5.26
N LEU A 33 19.64 -7.72 5.40
CA LEU A 33 20.59 -6.75 4.85
C LEU A 33 21.73 -6.57 5.85
N HIS A 34 22.97 -6.43 5.36
CA HIS A 34 24.09 -6.08 6.23
C HIS A 34 24.06 -4.60 6.59
N SER A 35 24.69 -4.23 7.70
CA SER A 35 24.89 -2.82 8.05
C SER A 35 25.70 -2.12 6.95
N GLY A 36 25.27 -0.93 6.56
CA GLY A 36 25.83 -0.18 5.44
C GLY A 36 25.27 -0.57 4.07
N ALA A 37 24.35 -1.55 3.98
CA ALA A 37 23.72 -1.92 2.72
C ALA A 37 23.00 -0.71 2.09
N ARG A 38 23.18 -0.55 0.79
CA ARG A 38 22.64 0.57 0.00
C ARG A 38 21.26 0.23 -0.54
N VAL A 39 20.26 1.03 -0.15
CA VAL A 39 18.86 0.82 -0.53
C VAL A 39 18.40 1.94 -1.46
N GLY A 40 18.16 1.61 -2.72
CA GLY A 40 17.62 2.54 -3.71
C GLY A 40 16.17 2.90 -3.40
N LEU A 41 15.82 4.18 -3.52
CA LEU A 41 14.47 4.69 -3.36
C LEU A 41 13.95 5.19 -4.70
N VAL A 42 12.92 4.55 -5.21
CA VAL A 42 12.41 4.76 -6.57
C VAL A 42 10.91 5.01 -6.52
N THR A 43 10.40 5.95 -7.31
CA THR A 43 8.97 6.09 -7.55
C THR A 43 8.65 5.92 -9.04
N VAL A 44 7.62 5.14 -9.32
CA VAL A 44 7.00 5.00 -10.65
C VAL A 44 5.54 5.47 -10.62
N LEU A 45 5.17 6.18 -9.54
CA LEU A 45 3.85 6.76 -9.38
C LEU A 45 3.82 8.14 -10.04
N ASP A 46 2.84 8.37 -10.89
CA ASP A 46 2.59 9.69 -11.46
C ASP A 46 2.15 10.68 -10.37
N ALA A 47 2.56 11.94 -10.53
CA ALA A 47 2.16 13.01 -9.62
C ALA A 47 0.74 13.47 -9.98
N GLU A 48 -0.24 12.67 -9.60
CA GLU A 48 -1.66 12.92 -9.87
C GLU A 48 -2.56 12.45 -8.72
N VAL A 49 -3.73 13.05 -8.63
CA VAL A 49 -4.80 12.65 -7.70
C VAL A 49 -6.07 12.40 -8.48
N THR A 50 -6.70 11.25 -8.20
CA THR A 50 -7.98 10.90 -8.77
C THR A 50 -9.10 11.25 -7.78
N HIS A 51 -10.01 12.10 -8.20
CA HIS A 51 -11.22 12.42 -7.45
C HIS A 51 -12.40 11.60 -8.00
N TYR A 52 -12.99 10.79 -7.14
CA TYR A 52 -14.24 10.08 -7.40
C TYR A 52 -15.37 10.71 -6.60
N HIS A 53 -16.36 11.25 -7.29
CA HIS A 53 -17.58 11.78 -6.69
C HIS A 53 -18.73 10.79 -6.93
N GLY A 54 -19.16 10.11 -5.85
CA GLY A 54 -20.30 9.20 -5.89
C GLY A 54 -21.61 9.99 -5.81
N ALA A 55 -22.49 9.84 -6.80
CA ALA A 55 -23.82 10.42 -6.79
C ALA A 55 -24.87 9.42 -6.33
N ALA A 56 -26.06 9.92 -5.95
CA ALA A 56 -27.20 9.07 -5.57
C ALA A 56 -27.64 8.13 -6.72
N GLN A 57 -27.44 8.57 -7.97
CA GLN A 57 -27.61 7.74 -9.16
C GLN A 57 -26.22 7.38 -9.69
N VAL A 58 -25.97 6.10 -9.90
CA VAL A 58 -24.66 5.58 -10.38
C VAL A 58 -24.23 6.27 -11.68
N MET A 59 -25.16 6.55 -12.57
CA MET A 59 -24.92 7.25 -13.86
C MET A 59 -24.45 8.71 -13.69
N ALA A 60 -24.65 9.32 -12.53
CA ALA A 60 -24.23 10.70 -12.23
C ALA A 60 -22.89 10.76 -11.48
N SER A 61 -22.32 9.62 -11.13
CA SER A 61 -21.00 9.56 -10.52
C SER A 61 -19.94 10.04 -11.52
N SER A 62 -18.93 10.73 -11.02
CA SER A 62 -17.85 11.27 -11.85
C SER A 62 -16.49 10.85 -11.32
N LEU A 63 -15.57 10.64 -12.25
CA LEU A 63 -14.17 10.38 -11.98
C LEU A 63 -13.33 11.41 -12.73
N LYS A 64 -12.42 12.05 -12.05
CA LYS A 64 -11.48 12.99 -12.66
C LYS A 64 -10.10 12.83 -12.04
N THR A 65 -9.11 12.61 -12.89
CA THR A 65 -7.70 12.63 -12.50
C THR A 65 -7.12 14.01 -12.82
N GLN A 66 -6.35 14.55 -11.88
CA GLN A 66 -5.73 15.86 -11.98
C GLN A 66 -4.24 15.74 -11.62
N PRO A 67 -3.34 16.33 -12.44
CA PRO A 67 -1.94 16.42 -12.08
C PRO A 67 -1.78 17.29 -10.83
N VAL A 68 -0.79 16.96 -10.01
CA VAL A 68 -0.46 17.70 -8.79
C VAL A 68 1.01 18.14 -8.83
N PRO A 69 1.35 19.30 -8.26
CA PRO A 69 2.72 19.83 -8.28
C PRO A 69 3.64 19.15 -7.25
N TRP A 70 3.31 17.94 -6.81
CA TRP A 70 4.06 17.27 -5.74
C TRP A 70 5.27 16.51 -6.28
N ARG A 71 6.33 16.57 -5.52
CA ARG A 71 7.52 15.77 -5.74
C ARG A 71 7.36 14.44 -5.00
N VAL A 72 6.81 13.43 -5.70
CA VAL A 72 6.53 12.09 -5.13
C VAL A 72 7.82 11.42 -4.65
N ASP A 73 8.92 11.63 -5.36
CA ASP A 73 10.25 11.18 -4.98
C ASP A 73 10.72 11.75 -3.64
N LEU A 74 10.44 13.04 -3.38
CA LEU A 74 10.75 13.66 -2.10
C LEU A 74 9.85 13.13 -0.98
N ILE A 75 8.57 12.87 -1.25
CA ILE A 75 7.64 12.26 -0.27
C ILE A 75 8.16 10.88 0.14
N LEU A 76 8.56 10.04 -0.82
CA LEU A 76 9.14 8.74 -0.56
C LEU A 76 10.45 8.84 0.23
N GLY A 77 11.36 9.73 -0.21
CA GLY A 77 12.63 9.97 0.47
C GLY A 77 12.44 10.39 1.92
N GLN A 78 11.56 11.35 2.19
CA GLN A 78 11.24 11.80 3.56
C GLN A 78 10.61 10.71 4.42
N ALA A 79 9.83 9.80 3.83
CA ALA A 79 9.21 8.70 4.55
C ALA A 79 10.22 7.61 4.98
N LEU A 80 11.28 7.38 4.18
CA LEU A 80 12.17 6.23 4.34
C LEU A 80 13.58 6.59 4.85
N GLN A 81 14.07 7.80 4.61
CA GLN A 81 15.45 8.17 4.92
C GLN A 81 15.81 7.94 6.40
N ALA A 82 15.05 8.52 7.32
CA ALA A 82 15.34 8.39 8.75
C ALA A 82 15.16 6.94 9.26
N PRO A 83 14.09 6.21 8.94
CA PRO A 83 13.92 4.82 9.35
C PRO A 83 15.04 3.89 8.84
N LEU A 84 15.42 3.99 7.57
CA LEU A 84 16.50 3.16 7.01
C LEU A 84 17.85 3.48 7.66
N THR A 85 18.15 4.77 7.84
CA THR A 85 19.38 5.20 8.52
C THR A 85 19.43 4.69 9.98
N ALA A 86 18.31 4.69 10.68
CA ALA A 86 18.21 4.14 12.04
C ALA A 86 18.51 2.63 12.10
N LEU A 87 18.27 1.91 11.02
CA LEU A 87 18.65 0.50 10.86
C LEU A 87 20.12 0.31 10.42
N GLY A 88 20.87 1.39 10.23
CA GLY A 88 22.25 1.33 9.73
C GLY A 88 22.36 1.12 8.22
N LEU A 89 21.26 1.31 7.47
CA LEU A 89 21.22 1.23 6.02
C LEU A 89 21.49 2.58 5.37
N VAL A 90 21.92 2.58 4.11
CA VAL A 90 22.23 3.79 3.35
C VAL A 90 21.13 4.02 2.29
N PRO A 91 20.16 4.91 2.54
CA PRO A 91 19.15 5.25 1.54
C PRO A 91 19.79 6.04 0.38
N VAL A 92 19.49 5.63 -0.84
CA VAL A 92 19.98 6.23 -2.09
C VAL A 92 18.77 6.69 -2.91
N PRO A 93 18.37 7.96 -2.83
CA PRO A 93 17.32 8.49 -3.70
C PRO A 93 17.74 8.38 -5.16
N LEU A 94 16.87 7.85 -5.99
CA LEU A 94 17.09 7.75 -7.43
C LEU A 94 16.20 8.76 -8.14
N PRO A 95 16.73 9.49 -9.13
CA PRO A 95 15.92 10.44 -9.88
C PRO A 95 14.82 9.70 -10.64
N PRO A 96 13.60 10.28 -10.74
CA PRO A 96 12.62 9.79 -11.70
C PRO A 96 13.18 9.96 -13.13
N GLY A 97 12.91 9.03 -14.01
CA GLY A 97 13.32 9.15 -15.42
C GLY A 97 13.97 7.90 -15.98
N GLU A 98 15.06 8.03 -16.73
CA GLU A 98 15.68 6.97 -17.54
C GLU A 98 15.98 5.67 -16.77
N ALA A 99 16.37 5.76 -15.49
CA ALA A 99 16.59 4.61 -14.64
C ALA A 99 15.35 3.71 -14.45
N LEU A 100 14.16 4.24 -14.73
CA LEU A 100 12.86 3.56 -14.57
C LEU A 100 12.27 3.10 -15.90
N SER A 101 12.88 3.42 -17.03
CA SER A 101 12.34 3.14 -18.38
C SER A 101 12.03 1.65 -18.62
N GLY A 102 12.64 0.74 -17.88
CA GLY A 102 12.38 -0.70 -17.94
C GLY A 102 11.40 -1.22 -16.88
N LEU A 103 10.98 -0.38 -15.92
CA LEU A 103 10.07 -0.80 -14.85
C LEU A 103 8.62 -0.64 -15.32
N ARG A 104 8.02 -1.73 -15.69
CA ARG A 104 6.64 -1.77 -16.17
C ARG A 104 5.67 -1.92 -15.02
N GLU A 105 4.50 -1.34 -15.18
CA GLU A 105 3.39 -1.47 -14.24
C GLU A 105 3.01 -2.95 -14.03
N GLU A 106 3.01 -3.77 -15.08
CA GLU A 106 2.70 -5.20 -15.01
C GLU A 106 3.63 -5.95 -14.04
N CYS A 107 4.86 -5.47 -13.84
CA CYS A 107 5.79 -6.09 -12.90
C CYS A 107 5.33 -5.98 -11.45
N PHE A 108 4.55 -4.95 -11.11
CA PHE A 108 3.94 -4.82 -9.78
C PHE A 108 2.80 -5.82 -9.60
N LEU A 109 2.07 -6.14 -10.67
CA LEU A 109 0.94 -7.06 -10.63
C LEU A 109 1.38 -8.51 -10.45
N GLU A 110 2.47 -8.88 -11.13
CA GLU A 110 3.00 -10.24 -11.11
C GLU A 110 3.80 -10.55 -9.84
N ALA A 111 4.24 -9.51 -9.12
CA ALA A 111 5.12 -9.68 -7.98
C ALA A 111 4.44 -10.45 -6.84
N ASN A 112 4.97 -11.61 -6.50
CA ASN A 112 4.53 -12.45 -5.39
C ASN A 112 5.70 -12.71 -4.44
N LEU A 113 5.49 -12.49 -3.14
CA LEU A 113 6.49 -12.65 -2.08
C LEU A 113 7.15 -14.04 -2.02
N THR A 114 6.58 -15.03 -2.67
CA THR A 114 7.11 -16.42 -2.62
C THR A 114 7.83 -16.85 -3.89
N LYS A 115 7.86 -15.99 -4.91
CA LYS A 115 8.41 -16.35 -6.22
C LYS A 115 9.46 -15.33 -6.67
N PRO A 116 10.54 -15.76 -7.34
CA PRO A 116 11.41 -14.84 -8.06
C PRO A 116 10.60 -14.04 -9.08
N LEU A 117 11.01 -12.81 -9.33
CA LEU A 117 10.44 -12.02 -10.41
C LEU A 117 10.63 -12.75 -11.75
N SER A 118 9.67 -12.58 -12.67
CA SER A 118 9.86 -13.06 -14.04
C SER A 118 11.13 -12.44 -14.64
N LYS A 119 11.78 -13.13 -15.58
CA LYS A 119 13.01 -12.63 -16.21
C LYS A 119 12.82 -11.23 -16.80
N GLN A 120 11.65 -10.96 -17.36
CA GLN A 120 11.32 -9.65 -17.93
C GLN A 120 11.26 -8.55 -16.87
N CYS A 121 10.74 -8.87 -15.68
CA CYS A 121 10.66 -7.92 -14.57
C CYS A 121 11.97 -7.84 -13.78
N ALA A 122 12.68 -8.95 -13.60
CA ALA A 122 13.93 -8.98 -12.85
C ALA A 122 15.06 -8.20 -13.53
N ALA A 123 15.14 -8.21 -14.86
CA ALA A 123 16.23 -7.58 -15.60
C ALA A 123 16.36 -6.06 -15.36
N PRO A 124 15.28 -5.25 -15.41
CA PRO A 124 15.38 -3.82 -15.12
C PRO A 124 15.84 -3.53 -13.69
N TYR A 125 15.35 -4.31 -12.70
CA TYR A 125 15.76 -4.15 -11.31
C TYR A 125 17.23 -4.51 -11.11
N ALA A 126 17.69 -5.61 -11.72
CA ALA A 126 19.09 -6.03 -11.66
C ALA A 126 20.01 -5.02 -12.32
N ALA A 127 19.63 -4.47 -13.47
CA ALA A 127 20.39 -3.44 -14.16
C ALA A 127 20.52 -2.15 -13.31
N LEU A 128 19.40 -1.70 -12.72
CA LEU A 128 19.39 -0.53 -11.84
C LEU A 128 20.25 -0.76 -10.59
N ALA A 129 20.11 -1.93 -9.95
CA ALA A 129 20.89 -2.29 -8.78
C ALA A 129 22.38 -2.33 -9.09
N ALA A 130 22.78 -2.97 -10.19
CA ALA A 130 24.18 -3.05 -10.61
C ALA A 130 24.76 -1.66 -10.95
N GLY A 131 24.03 -0.84 -11.73
CA GLY A 131 24.48 0.48 -12.16
C GLY A 131 24.66 1.47 -11.01
N GLN A 132 23.94 1.30 -9.91
CA GLN A 132 23.99 2.17 -8.73
C GLN A 132 24.64 1.51 -7.50
N HIS A 133 25.16 0.28 -7.64
CA HIS A 133 25.72 -0.51 -6.54
C HIS A 133 24.75 -0.62 -5.34
N LEU A 134 23.51 -1.08 -5.61
CA LEU A 134 22.47 -1.22 -4.61
C LEU A 134 22.32 -2.69 -4.18
N ASP A 135 22.10 -2.90 -2.90
CA ASP A 135 21.80 -4.22 -2.32
C ASP A 135 20.30 -4.51 -2.38
N ALA A 136 19.47 -3.47 -2.31
CA ALA A 136 18.04 -3.56 -2.41
C ALA A 136 17.43 -2.29 -3.03
N ILE A 137 16.18 -2.39 -3.47
CA ILE A 137 15.44 -1.25 -4.01
C ILE A 137 14.04 -1.24 -3.39
N ILE A 138 13.63 -0.08 -2.87
CA ILE A 138 12.25 0.17 -2.47
C ILE A 138 11.58 0.98 -3.56
N ILE A 139 10.45 0.49 -4.05
CA ILE A 139 9.70 1.10 -5.15
C ILE A 139 8.31 1.47 -4.66
N LEU A 140 7.94 2.74 -4.81
CA LEU A 140 6.56 3.19 -4.65
C LEU A 140 5.91 3.28 -6.03
N GLY A 141 4.87 2.49 -6.23
CA GLY A 141 4.14 2.43 -7.50
C GLY A 141 2.63 2.42 -7.33
N PRO A 142 1.89 2.44 -8.44
CA PRO A 142 0.45 2.29 -8.40
C PRO A 142 0.07 0.88 -7.93
N GLY A 143 -0.76 0.81 -6.91
CA GLY A 143 -1.39 -0.43 -6.50
C GLY A 143 -2.69 -0.64 -7.26
N LEU A 144 -3.09 -1.89 -7.45
CA LEU A 144 -4.41 -2.20 -7.98
C LEU A 144 -5.45 -2.19 -6.87
N ASN A 145 -6.63 -1.69 -7.21
CA ASN A 145 -7.82 -1.91 -6.42
C ASN A 145 -8.30 -3.35 -6.67
N ASN A 146 -7.56 -4.32 -6.14
CA ASN A 146 -7.95 -5.72 -6.21
C ASN A 146 -8.82 -6.11 -5.00
N SER A 147 -9.33 -7.34 -4.99
CA SER A 147 -10.22 -7.85 -3.95
C SER A 147 -9.66 -7.68 -2.52
N ALA A 148 -8.35 -7.73 -2.32
CA ALA A 148 -7.73 -7.53 -1.02
C ALA A 148 -7.90 -6.08 -0.51
N HIS A 149 -7.84 -5.09 -1.41
CA HIS A 149 -8.14 -3.69 -1.07
C HIS A 149 -9.64 -3.44 -0.90
N ALA A 150 -10.47 -4.07 -1.72
CA ALA A 150 -11.91 -3.99 -1.59
C ALA A 150 -12.39 -4.49 -0.22
N ASP A 151 -11.77 -5.56 0.31
CA ASP A 151 -12.05 -6.05 1.65
C ASP A 151 -11.61 -5.06 2.74
N ALA A 152 -10.44 -4.43 2.59
CA ALA A 152 -9.95 -3.43 3.53
C ALA A 152 -10.81 -2.16 3.53
N THR A 153 -11.34 -1.77 2.38
CA THR A 153 -12.19 -0.57 2.25
C THR A 153 -13.67 -0.85 2.51
N ARG A 154 -14.09 -2.12 2.49
CA ARG A 154 -15.50 -2.58 2.52
C ARG A 154 -16.39 -1.90 1.48
N ARG A 155 -15.82 -1.35 0.43
CA ARG A 155 -16.51 -0.59 -0.61
C ARG A 155 -16.46 -1.35 -1.93
N LYS A 156 -17.47 -2.18 -2.14
CA LYS A 156 -17.63 -2.96 -3.38
C LYS A 156 -18.06 -2.11 -4.59
N ASP A 157 -18.40 -0.85 -4.33
CA ASP A 157 -18.91 0.11 -5.32
C ASP A 157 -17.80 0.96 -5.97
N LEU A 158 -16.53 0.77 -5.57
CA LEU A 158 -15.42 1.48 -6.17
C LEU A 158 -15.00 0.85 -7.49
N PRO A 159 -14.71 1.68 -8.51
CA PRO A 159 -14.18 1.19 -9.77
C PRO A 159 -12.87 0.42 -9.59
N GLU A 160 -12.75 -0.75 -10.18
CA GLU A 160 -11.57 -1.63 -10.08
C GLU A 160 -10.29 -1.00 -10.67
N TYR A 161 -10.45 0.04 -11.51
CA TYR A 161 -9.34 0.72 -12.16
C TYR A 161 -8.77 1.90 -11.36
N LEU A 162 -9.28 2.19 -10.15
CA LEU A 162 -8.71 3.23 -9.29
C LEU A 162 -7.32 2.84 -8.82
N ARG A 163 -6.38 3.78 -8.94
CA ARG A 163 -4.96 3.60 -8.61
C ARG A 163 -4.38 4.86 -8.00
N GLY A 164 -3.24 4.69 -7.34
CA GLY A 164 -2.51 5.82 -6.79
C GLY A 164 -3.26 6.51 -5.66
N TRP A 165 -3.29 7.81 -5.69
CA TRP A 165 -3.95 8.61 -4.67
C TRP A 165 -5.35 9.01 -5.09
N CYS A 166 -6.34 8.65 -4.28
CA CYS A 166 -7.73 8.91 -4.59
C CYS A 166 -8.44 9.65 -3.46
N VAL A 167 -9.33 10.55 -3.85
CA VAL A 167 -10.26 11.25 -2.95
C VAL A 167 -11.67 10.81 -3.31
N LEU A 168 -12.39 10.31 -2.32
CA LEU A 168 -13.79 9.92 -2.49
C LEU A 168 -14.68 10.92 -1.79
N THR A 169 -15.64 11.47 -2.51
CA THR A 169 -16.73 12.29 -1.97
C THR A 169 -18.08 11.65 -2.28
N ASP A 170 -19.04 11.81 -1.38
CA ASP A 170 -20.38 11.28 -1.57
C ASP A 170 -21.40 12.42 -1.70
N GLY A 171 -21.98 12.56 -2.89
CA GLY A 171 -23.01 13.56 -3.15
C GLY A 171 -24.31 13.36 -2.38
N ARG A 172 -24.52 12.16 -1.80
CA ARG A 172 -25.65 11.87 -0.91
C ARG A 172 -25.43 12.43 0.50
N MET A 173 -24.19 12.63 0.88
CA MET A 173 -23.77 13.14 2.19
C MET A 173 -22.74 14.28 2.02
N PRO A 174 -23.15 15.42 1.44
CA PRO A 174 -22.20 16.49 1.09
C PRO A 174 -21.47 17.08 2.30
N ALA A 175 -22.00 16.91 3.51
CA ALA A 175 -21.37 17.34 4.74
C ALA A 175 -20.40 16.31 5.33
N SER A 176 -20.28 15.11 4.74
CA SER A 176 -19.34 14.10 5.20
C SER A 176 -17.91 14.46 4.78
N ALA A 177 -16.95 14.20 5.65
CA ALA A 177 -15.54 14.32 5.28
C ALA A 177 -15.20 13.35 4.15
N PRO A 178 -14.40 13.77 3.16
CA PRO A 178 -13.92 12.88 2.11
C PRO A 178 -13.15 11.70 2.67
N THR A 179 -13.24 10.57 1.98
CA THR A 179 -12.37 9.42 2.24
C THR A 179 -11.14 9.53 1.37
N LEU A 180 -9.97 9.47 1.96
CA LEU A 180 -8.70 9.43 1.25
C LEU A 180 -8.26 7.97 1.10
N LEU A 181 -7.94 7.58 -0.13
CA LEU A 181 -7.42 6.25 -0.44
C LEU A 181 -6.00 6.37 -0.98
N ASN A 182 -5.06 5.78 -0.28
CA ASN A 182 -3.72 5.54 -0.79
C ASN A 182 -3.70 4.16 -1.46
N LEU A 183 -4.05 4.10 -2.73
CA LEU A 183 -4.04 2.90 -3.55
C LEU A 183 -2.66 2.72 -4.22
N THR A 184 -1.61 2.99 -3.47
CA THR A 184 -0.24 2.72 -3.88
C THR A 184 0.26 1.42 -3.29
N GLU A 185 1.33 0.93 -3.84
CA GLU A 185 2.04 -0.23 -3.36
C GLU A 185 3.51 0.11 -3.17
N MET A 186 4.08 -0.33 -2.07
CA MET A 186 5.49 -0.21 -1.78
C MET A 186 6.11 -1.60 -1.81
N LEU A 187 7.06 -1.80 -2.72
CA LEU A 187 7.74 -3.07 -2.95
C LEU A 187 9.19 -2.96 -2.50
N LEU A 188 9.66 -3.98 -1.80
CA LEU A 188 11.08 -4.15 -1.51
C LEU A 188 11.61 -5.31 -2.34
N ILE A 189 12.55 -5.01 -3.21
CA ILE A 189 13.22 -5.97 -4.08
C ILE A 189 14.68 -6.04 -3.66
N ALA A 190 15.16 -7.26 -3.43
CA ALA A 190 16.55 -7.50 -3.13
C ALA A 190 17.26 -8.20 -4.26
N ASN A 191 18.55 -7.91 -4.37
CA ASN A 191 19.44 -8.62 -5.27
C ASN A 191 19.94 -9.88 -4.54
N THR A 192 19.43 -11.05 -4.93
CA THR A 192 19.83 -12.34 -4.34
C THR A 192 20.75 -13.08 -5.30
N PRO A 193 21.47 -14.11 -4.83
CA PRO A 193 22.28 -14.95 -5.72
C PRO A 193 21.48 -15.63 -6.85
N GLN A 194 20.16 -15.77 -6.67
CA GLN A 194 19.25 -16.34 -7.66
C GLN A 194 18.64 -15.26 -8.58
N GLY A 195 19.00 -14.00 -8.41
CA GLY A 195 18.47 -12.84 -9.13
C GLY A 195 17.59 -11.93 -8.26
N ALA A 196 16.95 -10.97 -8.89
CA ALA A 196 16.06 -10.05 -8.19
C ALA A 196 14.82 -10.79 -7.66
N ALA A 197 14.53 -10.61 -6.37
CA ALA A 197 13.38 -11.22 -5.72
C ALA A 197 12.60 -10.19 -4.90
N LEU A 198 11.28 -10.30 -4.92
CA LEU A 198 10.41 -9.53 -4.04
C LEU A 198 10.49 -10.12 -2.63
N VAL A 199 10.92 -9.32 -1.68
CA VAL A 199 11.14 -9.73 -0.30
C VAL A 199 10.25 -8.98 0.71
N GLY A 200 9.64 -7.90 0.28
CA GLY A 200 8.67 -7.15 1.08
C GLY A 200 7.62 -6.47 0.19
N ARG A 201 6.41 -6.38 0.70
CA ARG A 201 5.28 -5.75 0.02
C ARG A 201 4.38 -5.09 1.04
N GLN A 202 4.09 -3.82 0.83
CA GLN A 202 3.18 -3.09 1.68
C GLN A 202 2.20 -2.29 0.85
N TRP A 203 0.93 -2.52 1.10
CA TRP A 203 -0.15 -1.75 0.48
C TRP A 203 -0.36 -0.44 1.22
N GLY A 204 -0.83 0.56 0.49
CA GLY A 204 -1.34 1.78 1.08
C GLY A 204 -2.62 1.54 1.88
N GLY A 205 -3.16 2.58 2.44
CA GLY A 205 -4.27 2.51 3.37
C GLY A 205 -5.43 3.44 3.03
N VAL A 206 -6.44 3.37 3.88
CA VAL A 206 -7.63 4.22 3.83
C VAL A 206 -7.59 5.17 5.02
N SER A 207 -7.85 6.45 4.80
CA SER A 207 -8.05 7.43 5.86
C SER A 207 -9.42 8.08 5.71
N THR A 208 -10.24 7.96 6.73
CA THR A 208 -11.57 8.58 6.80
C THR A 208 -11.60 9.86 7.63
N SER A 209 -10.52 10.18 8.34
CA SER A 209 -10.51 11.21 9.38
C SER A 209 -9.60 12.40 9.09
N GLY A 210 -8.87 12.38 7.99
CA GLY A 210 -7.78 13.33 7.80
C GLY A 210 -8.16 14.70 7.25
N TRP A 211 -9.31 14.84 6.60
CA TRP A 211 -9.65 16.08 5.90
C TRP A 211 -10.88 16.75 6.47
N THR A 212 -10.70 17.40 7.62
CA THR A 212 -11.80 18.06 8.35
C THR A 212 -12.16 19.43 7.77
N SER A 213 -11.29 20.05 6.97
CA SER A 213 -11.49 21.38 6.37
C SER A 213 -11.99 21.33 4.91
N PHE A 214 -12.47 20.17 4.47
CA PHE A 214 -13.01 20.05 3.11
C PHE A 214 -14.28 20.89 2.95
N THR A 215 -14.26 21.78 1.98
CA THR A 215 -15.44 22.55 1.55
C THR A 215 -15.82 22.08 0.15
N PRO A 216 -17.05 21.57 -0.04
CA PRO A 216 -17.52 21.20 -1.37
C PRO A 216 -17.42 22.37 -2.34
N GLN A 217 -16.97 22.11 -3.55
CA GLN A 217 -16.89 23.09 -4.63
C GLN A 217 -18.24 23.24 -5.32
N ALA A 218 -18.42 24.36 -6.05
CA ALA A 218 -19.56 24.55 -6.94
C ALA A 218 -19.59 23.47 -8.05
N ASP A 219 -18.42 23.05 -8.55
CA ASP A 219 -18.27 21.83 -9.35
C ASP A 219 -17.72 20.71 -8.48
N PRO A 220 -18.57 19.78 -8.03
CA PRO A 220 -18.14 18.68 -7.16
C PRO A 220 -17.19 17.69 -7.88
N LYS A 221 -17.01 17.82 -9.19
CA LYS A 221 -16.16 16.93 -9.99
C LYS A 221 -14.68 17.29 -9.93
N GLN A 222 -14.35 18.49 -9.46
CA GLN A 222 -13.00 19.03 -9.52
C GLN A 222 -12.52 19.47 -8.15
N LEU A 223 -11.26 19.16 -7.83
CA LEU A 223 -10.58 19.71 -6.67
C LEU A 223 -9.96 21.07 -7.04
N SER A 224 -10.01 22.03 -6.13
CA SER A 224 -9.29 23.30 -6.29
C SER A 224 -7.81 23.14 -5.93
N ASP A 225 -6.99 24.10 -6.40
CA ASP A 225 -5.56 24.12 -6.07
C ASP A 225 -5.32 24.14 -4.54
N ALA A 226 -6.11 24.92 -3.81
CA ALA A 226 -6.04 24.95 -2.34
C ALA A 226 -6.38 23.61 -1.70
N GLN A 227 -7.31 22.85 -2.27
CA GLN A 227 -7.63 21.50 -1.80
C GLN A 227 -6.50 20.52 -2.14
N ILE A 228 -5.89 20.64 -3.32
CA ILE A 228 -4.73 19.85 -3.74
C ILE A 228 -3.54 20.09 -2.79
N GLU A 229 -3.28 21.33 -2.40
CA GLU A 229 -2.23 21.66 -1.43
C GLU A 229 -2.49 21.02 -0.06
N GLN A 230 -3.74 21.02 0.41
CA GLN A 230 -4.12 20.40 1.68
C GLN A 230 -3.97 18.86 1.65
N LEU A 231 -4.07 18.23 0.50
CA LEU A 231 -3.95 16.79 0.34
C LEU A 231 -2.50 16.29 0.48
N GLN A 232 -1.52 17.09 0.06
CA GLN A 232 -0.12 16.67 0.07
C GLN A 232 0.36 16.15 1.43
N PRO A 233 0.19 16.88 2.56
CA PRO A 233 0.62 16.40 3.86
C PRO A 233 -0.15 15.16 4.32
N LEU A 234 -1.42 15.02 3.91
CA LEU A 234 -2.24 13.87 4.27
C LEU A 234 -1.75 12.60 3.58
N PHE A 235 -1.54 12.64 2.27
CA PHE A 235 -0.97 11.52 1.54
C PHE A 235 0.47 11.22 1.95
N ALA A 236 1.29 12.25 2.21
CA ALA A 236 2.63 12.05 2.75
C ALA A 236 2.61 11.32 4.11
N ALA A 237 1.63 11.60 4.97
CA ALA A 237 1.44 10.87 6.23
C ALA A 237 1.06 9.40 5.99
N MET A 238 0.19 9.13 5.00
CA MET A 238 -0.18 7.75 4.63
C MET A 238 1.02 6.98 4.07
N VAL A 239 1.85 7.61 3.23
CA VAL A 239 3.10 7.00 2.72
C VAL A 239 4.09 6.72 3.85
N ARG A 240 4.21 7.61 4.85
CA ARG A 240 5.06 7.35 6.03
C ARG A 240 4.59 6.14 6.82
N THR A 241 3.26 5.99 7.03
CA THR A 241 2.71 4.81 7.70
C THR A 241 2.99 3.54 6.91
N GLN A 242 2.80 3.58 5.60
CA GLN A 242 3.10 2.47 4.70
C GLN A 242 4.60 2.10 4.73
N ALA A 243 5.47 3.10 4.70
CA ALA A 243 6.93 2.92 4.80
C ALA A 243 7.32 2.27 6.13
N GLN A 244 6.75 2.73 7.26
CA GLN A 244 7.03 2.15 8.57
C GLN A 244 6.64 0.67 8.62
N LEU A 245 5.46 0.32 8.12
CA LEU A 245 5.00 -1.08 8.06
C LEU A 245 5.92 -1.95 7.19
N LEU A 246 6.47 -1.42 6.10
CA LEU A 246 7.45 -2.13 5.28
C LEU A 246 8.77 -2.30 6.04
N ILE A 247 9.26 -1.24 6.69
CA ILE A 247 10.50 -1.25 7.48
C ILE A 247 10.43 -2.25 8.63
N ASP A 248 9.29 -2.38 9.29
CA ASP A 248 9.10 -3.33 10.39
C ASP A 248 9.25 -4.80 9.93
N THR A 249 9.20 -5.07 8.62
CA THR A 249 9.47 -6.39 8.05
C THR A 249 10.95 -6.65 7.78
N LEU A 250 11.80 -5.60 7.80
CA LEU A 250 13.23 -5.73 7.55
C LEU A 250 13.98 -6.26 8.77
N ARG A 251 14.95 -7.10 8.51
CA ARG A 251 15.97 -7.46 9.49
C ARG A 251 17.35 -7.06 8.97
N VAL A 252 18.15 -6.48 9.84
CA VAL A 252 19.53 -6.12 9.53
C VAL A 252 20.44 -7.02 10.35
N ALA A 253 21.31 -7.78 9.68
CA ALA A 253 22.36 -8.55 10.32
C ALA A 253 23.34 -7.58 10.98
N ARG A 254 23.63 -7.81 12.26
CA ARG A 254 24.61 -7.06 13.06
C ARG A 254 26.01 -7.61 12.89
#